data_f371b4217f28ab2c6def4231a5df3a07
#
_entry.id   f371b4217f28ab2c6def4231a5df3a07
#
_cell.length_a   1.000
_cell.length_b   1.000
_cell.length_c   1.000
_cell.angle_alpha   90.00
_cell.angle_beta   90.00
_cell.angle_gamma   90.00
#
_symmetry.space_group_name_H-M   'P 1'
#
loop_
_entity.id
_entity.type
_entity.pdbx_description
1 polymer ?
#
loop_
_entity_poly.entity_id
_entity_poly.type
_entity_poly.pdbx_seq_one_letter_code
_entity_poly.pdbx_strand_id
1 'polypeptide(L)'
;MTVATDPDARFAEYAHPERLVSTEWLAANLGTPGLVVVESDEDVLLYETGHIEGAVKIDWHTDLNDPVERDYVDGEGFAKLLGSKGITRDTTVVIYGDKNNWWAAYALWVFTLFGHEDVRLLDGGRAKWEAEGRPYTTDPESAPTVDYPVVERNDAPIRAFKDDVVAHLGDPLIDVRS
;
A
#
# COMPACT_ATOMS: atom_id res chain seq x y z
N MET A 1 18.67 -0.49 -0.22
CA MET A 1 18.93 0.55 0.81
C MET A 1 17.59 1.06 1.27
N THR A 2 17.31 0.97 2.54
CA THR A 2 16.04 1.46 3.12
C THR A 2 16.04 2.98 3.11
N VAL A 3 14.96 3.59 2.62
CA VAL A 3 14.79 5.05 2.66
C VAL A 3 14.48 5.47 4.10
N ALA A 4 15.08 6.57 4.58
CA ALA A 4 14.87 7.05 5.94
C ALA A 4 13.37 7.22 6.26
N THR A 5 12.99 6.98 7.50
CA THR A 5 11.60 7.22 7.98
C THR A 5 11.30 8.71 8.01
N ASP A 6 10.01 9.06 7.96
CA ASP A 6 9.58 10.44 8.13
C ASP A 6 9.81 10.87 9.59
N PRO A 7 10.55 11.97 9.84
CA PRO A 7 10.80 12.47 11.19
C PRO A 7 9.65 13.30 11.77
N ASP A 8 8.49 13.39 11.12
CA ASP A 8 7.37 14.21 11.55
C ASP A 8 6.90 13.81 12.96
N ALA A 9 6.99 14.76 13.89
CA ALA A 9 6.65 14.54 15.29
C ALA A 9 5.18 14.13 15.50
N ARG A 10 4.27 14.46 14.57
CA ARG A 10 2.86 14.06 14.63
C ARG A 10 2.68 12.55 14.63
N PHE A 11 3.63 11.82 14.02
CA PHE A 11 3.54 10.36 13.95
C PHE A 11 4.05 9.67 15.23
N ALA A 12 4.76 10.37 16.11
CA ALA A 12 5.31 9.81 17.34
C ALA A 12 4.22 9.29 18.33
N GLU A 13 2.97 9.70 18.14
CA GLU A 13 1.85 9.24 18.98
C GLU A 13 1.30 7.87 18.55
N TYR A 14 1.66 7.38 17.35
CA TYR A 14 1.23 6.09 16.85
C TYR A 14 2.15 4.95 17.28
N ALA A 15 1.61 3.75 17.38
CA ALA A 15 2.40 2.56 17.74
C ALA A 15 3.44 2.18 16.68
N HIS A 16 3.18 2.55 15.42
CA HIS A 16 4.02 2.24 14.25
C HIS A 16 4.23 3.49 13.39
N PRO A 17 4.96 4.51 13.91
CA PRO A 17 5.20 5.75 13.19
C PRO A 17 5.97 5.54 11.87
N GLU A 18 6.79 4.49 11.80
CA GLU A 18 7.54 4.10 10.59
C GLU A 18 6.64 3.69 9.42
N ARG A 19 5.37 3.41 9.68
CA ARG A 19 4.37 3.05 8.66
C ARG A 19 3.67 4.25 8.03
N LEU A 20 4.00 5.47 8.46
CA LEU A 20 3.36 6.69 7.98
C LEU A 20 4.38 7.62 7.36
N VAL A 21 3.96 8.34 6.32
CA VAL A 21 4.73 9.44 5.73
C VAL A 21 3.82 10.63 5.44
N SER A 22 4.36 11.84 5.65
CA SER A 22 3.69 13.09 5.29
C SER A 22 3.80 13.39 3.80
N THR A 23 2.95 14.26 3.30
CA THR A 23 3.02 14.77 1.92
C THR A 23 4.29 15.54 1.66
N GLU A 24 4.82 16.26 2.68
CA GLU A 24 6.11 16.94 2.60
C GLU A 24 7.26 15.95 2.42
N TRP A 25 7.28 14.91 3.26
CA TRP A 25 8.32 13.90 3.17
C TRP A 25 8.29 13.20 1.82
N LEU A 26 7.11 12.78 1.35
CA LEU A 26 6.99 12.12 0.06
C LEU A 26 7.47 13.02 -1.08
N ALA A 27 7.02 14.29 -1.12
CA ALA A 27 7.43 15.24 -2.14
C ALA A 27 8.96 15.46 -2.18
N ALA A 28 9.60 15.47 -1.01
CA ALA A 28 11.06 15.62 -0.91
C ALA A 28 11.84 14.37 -1.31
N ASN A 29 11.20 13.20 -1.34
CA ASN A 29 11.84 11.91 -1.61
C ASN A 29 11.41 11.27 -2.94
N LEU A 30 10.55 11.91 -3.74
CA LEU A 30 10.21 11.41 -5.08
C LEU A 30 11.46 11.16 -5.91
N GLY A 31 11.50 10.05 -6.64
CA GLY A 31 12.64 9.65 -7.46
C GLY A 31 13.86 9.13 -6.69
N THR A 32 13.76 8.98 -5.37
CA THR A 32 14.85 8.37 -4.58
C THR A 32 15.02 6.90 -4.95
N PRO A 33 16.23 6.43 -5.29
CA PRO A 33 16.47 5.02 -5.56
C PRO A 33 16.04 4.11 -4.41
N GLY A 34 15.24 3.09 -4.72
CA GLY A 34 14.70 2.17 -3.72
C GLY A 34 13.38 2.62 -3.08
N LEU A 35 12.81 3.76 -3.53
CA LEU A 35 11.45 4.19 -3.19
C LEU A 35 10.53 3.97 -4.40
N VAL A 36 9.39 3.32 -4.18
CA VAL A 36 8.29 3.21 -5.16
C VAL A 36 7.01 3.72 -4.53
N VAL A 37 6.34 4.61 -5.24
CA VAL A 37 4.99 5.09 -4.85
C VAL A 37 3.95 4.22 -5.54
N VAL A 38 2.92 3.82 -4.80
CA VAL A 38 1.82 2.99 -5.31
C VAL A 38 0.51 3.73 -5.11
N GLU A 39 -0.27 3.85 -6.17
CA GLU A 39 -1.65 4.32 -6.08
C GLU A 39 -2.62 3.15 -6.12
N SER A 40 -3.52 3.08 -5.13
CA SER A 40 -4.58 2.08 -5.05
C SER A 40 -5.89 2.74 -4.63
N ASP A 41 -6.76 2.96 -5.60
CA ASP A 41 -8.01 3.72 -5.48
C ASP A 41 -9.24 2.82 -5.53
N GLU A 42 -10.36 3.30 -4.97
CA GLU A 42 -11.69 2.74 -5.25
C GLU A 42 -12.06 2.95 -6.71
N ASP A 43 -11.91 4.19 -7.19
CA ASP A 43 -12.06 4.50 -8.61
C ASP A 43 -10.74 4.31 -9.33
N VAL A 44 -10.54 3.13 -9.87
CA VAL A 44 -9.30 2.75 -10.58
C VAL A 44 -8.98 3.60 -11.82
N LEU A 45 -9.94 4.44 -12.27
CA LEU A 45 -9.72 5.36 -13.40
C LEU A 45 -9.05 6.67 -12.96
N LEU A 46 -9.02 6.97 -11.66
CA LEU A 46 -8.39 8.20 -11.15
C LEU A 46 -6.92 8.28 -11.51
N TYR A 47 -6.19 7.18 -11.45
CA TYR A 47 -4.77 7.14 -11.84
C TYR A 47 -4.51 7.75 -13.22
N GLU A 48 -5.36 7.42 -14.20
CA GLU A 48 -5.23 7.90 -15.58
C GLU A 48 -5.59 9.39 -15.72
N THR A 49 -6.36 9.94 -14.78
CA THR A 49 -6.71 11.37 -14.78
C THR A 49 -5.62 12.24 -14.15
N GLY A 50 -4.73 11.62 -13.37
CA GLY A 50 -3.58 12.24 -12.74
C GLY A 50 -3.17 11.50 -11.47
N HIS A 51 -1.87 11.23 -11.34
CA HIS A 51 -1.24 10.55 -10.21
C HIS A 51 0.05 11.24 -9.78
N ILE A 52 0.55 10.92 -8.60
CA ILE A 52 1.84 11.45 -8.12
C ILE A 52 2.96 10.95 -9.05
N GLU A 53 3.88 11.84 -9.42
CA GLU A 53 5.00 11.53 -10.31
C GLU A 53 5.77 10.28 -9.80
N GLY A 54 6.01 9.33 -10.70
CA GLY A 54 6.66 8.06 -10.39
C GLY A 54 5.77 7.01 -9.71
N ALA A 55 4.49 7.29 -9.49
CA ALA A 55 3.58 6.32 -8.90
C ALA A 55 3.18 5.23 -9.91
N VAL A 56 3.19 3.98 -9.45
CA VAL A 56 2.65 2.84 -10.18
C VAL A 56 1.26 2.48 -9.65
N LYS A 57 0.37 2.06 -10.56
CA LYS A 57 -0.98 1.64 -10.19
C LYS A 57 -1.01 0.20 -9.71
N ILE A 58 -1.73 -0.05 -8.62
CA ILE A 58 -2.19 -1.38 -8.20
C ILE A 58 -3.72 -1.34 -8.05
N ASP A 59 -4.41 -2.07 -8.90
CA ASP A 59 -5.85 -2.24 -8.80
C ASP A 59 -6.16 -3.27 -7.70
N TRP A 60 -6.76 -2.80 -6.60
CA TRP A 60 -7.07 -3.64 -5.45
C TRP A 60 -7.95 -4.85 -5.83
N HIS A 61 -8.83 -4.71 -6.81
CA HIS A 61 -9.79 -5.74 -7.20
C HIS A 61 -9.18 -6.82 -8.08
N THR A 62 -8.41 -6.43 -9.10
CA THR A 62 -7.87 -7.37 -10.09
C THR A 62 -6.46 -7.85 -9.77
N ASP A 63 -5.67 -7.04 -9.06
CA ASP A 63 -4.26 -7.35 -8.80
C ASP A 63 -4.05 -8.00 -7.41
N LEU A 64 -4.89 -7.67 -6.42
CA LEU A 64 -4.70 -8.12 -5.03
C LEU A 64 -5.69 -9.22 -4.60
N ASN A 65 -6.63 -9.61 -5.45
CA ASN A 65 -7.58 -10.68 -5.17
C ASN A 65 -7.41 -11.84 -6.15
N ASP A 66 -7.78 -13.03 -5.68
CA ASP A 66 -7.89 -14.19 -6.55
C ASP A 66 -9.10 -14.02 -7.49
N PRO A 67 -8.96 -14.29 -8.79
CA PRO A 67 -10.04 -14.09 -9.76
C PRO A 67 -11.18 -15.11 -9.65
N VAL A 68 -10.99 -16.20 -8.93
CA VAL A 68 -11.94 -17.31 -8.80
C VAL A 68 -12.46 -17.48 -7.38
N GLU A 69 -11.57 -17.43 -6.41
CA GLU A 69 -11.88 -17.58 -5.01
C GLU A 69 -12.09 -16.22 -4.34
N ARG A 70 -12.94 -16.18 -3.31
CA ARG A 70 -13.09 -14.96 -2.48
C ARG A 70 -11.93 -14.86 -1.48
N ASP A 71 -10.74 -14.68 -2.01
CA ASP A 71 -9.52 -14.55 -1.24
C ASP A 71 -8.53 -13.61 -1.92
N TYR A 72 -7.37 -13.39 -1.32
CA TYR A 72 -6.29 -12.62 -1.91
C TYR A 72 -5.55 -13.42 -2.96
N VAL A 73 -4.80 -12.70 -3.78
CA VAL A 73 -3.78 -13.26 -4.67
C VAL A 73 -2.85 -14.20 -3.90
N ASP A 74 -2.37 -15.24 -4.56
CA ASP A 74 -1.37 -16.16 -3.99
C ASP A 74 0.06 -15.58 -4.03
N GLY A 75 1.02 -16.32 -3.48
CA GLY A 75 2.40 -15.87 -3.41
C GLY A 75 3.07 -15.68 -4.76
N GLU A 76 2.74 -16.52 -5.76
CA GLU A 76 3.27 -16.39 -7.11
C GLU A 76 2.70 -15.16 -7.82
N GLY A 77 1.39 -14.94 -7.72
CA GLY A 77 0.71 -13.78 -8.26
C GLY A 77 1.21 -12.48 -7.64
N PHE A 78 1.37 -12.45 -6.32
CA PHE A 78 1.91 -11.29 -5.62
C PHE A 78 3.36 -10.99 -6.05
N ALA A 79 4.22 -11.99 -6.12
CA ALA A 79 5.60 -11.81 -6.57
C ALA A 79 5.68 -11.29 -8.01
N LYS A 80 4.86 -11.85 -8.90
CA LYS A 80 4.76 -11.40 -10.29
C LYS A 80 4.26 -9.95 -10.39
N LEU A 81 3.24 -9.60 -9.61
CA LEU A 81 2.71 -8.23 -9.55
C LEU A 81 3.81 -7.26 -9.14
N LEU A 82 4.44 -7.48 -7.98
CA LEU A 82 5.46 -6.55 -7.47
C LEU A 82 6.66 -6.45 -8.39
N GLY A 83 7.14 -7.58 -8.93
CA GLY A 83 8.22 -7.59 -9.91
C GLY A 83 7.88 -6.75 -11.14
N SER A 84 6.65 -6.82 -11.65
CA SER A 84 6.19 -6.03 -12.81
C SER A 84 6.11 -4.52 -12.53
N LYS A 85 6.01 -4.13 -11.26
CA LYS A 85 5.98 -2.73 -10.80
C LYS A 85 7.36 -2.21 -10.39
N GLY A 86 8.42 -2.98 -10.63
CA GLY A 86 9.80 -2.57 -10.26
C GLY A 86 10.08 -2.64 -8.76
N ILE A 87 9.25 -3.35 -8.01
CA ILE A 87 9.36 -3.49 -6.55
C ILE A 87 10.17 -4.75 -6.24
N THR A 88 11.26 -4.60 -5.49
CA THR A 88 12.05 -5.69 -4.92
C THR A 88 11.73 -5.86 -3.44
N ARG A 89 12.24 -6.91 -2.80
CA ARG A 89 12.05 -7.15 -1.37
C ARG A 89 12.56 -6.02 -0.47
N ASP A 90 13.60 -5.31 -0.93
CA ASP A 90 14.24 -4.22 -0.19
C ASP A 90 13.69 -2.83 -0.55
N THR A 91 12.66 -2.76 -1.38
CA THR A 91 12.05 -1.49 -1.80
C THR A 91 11.21 -0.91 -0.66
N THR A 92 11.40 0.38 -0.38
CA THR A 92 10.45 1.16 0.41
C THR A 92 9.23 1.47 -0.45
N VAL A 93 8.05 1.03 -0.04
CA VAL A 93 6.81 1.26 -0.77
C VAL A 93 5.95 2.26 -0.02
N VAL A 94 5.54 3.34 -0.66
CA VAL A 94 4.56 4.30 -0.13
C VAL A 94 3.27 4.15 -0.90
N ILE A 95 2.19 3.80 -0.20
CA ILE A 95 0.87 3.59 -0.80
C ILE A 95 -0.03 4.78 -0.47
N TYR A 96 -0.79 5.23 -1.45
CA TYR A 96 -1.84 6.22 -1.30
C TYR A 96 -3.05 5.89 -2.17
N GLY A 97 -4.18 6.56 -1.90
CA GLY A 97 -5.38 6.38 -2.70
C GLY A 97 -6.47 7.39 -2.37
N ASP A 98 -7.61 7.22 -3.01
CA ASP A 98 -8.83 7.97 -2.78
C ASP A 98 -9.58 7.52 -1.50
N LYS A 99 -10.79 8.05 -1.27
CA LYS A 99 -11.68 7.65 -0.16
C LYS A 99 -10.97 7.53 1.19
N ASN A 100 -10.14 8.54 1.52
CA ASN A 100 -9.36 8.55 2.76
C ASN A 100 -8.44 7.32 2.91
N ASN A 101 -7.79 6.91 1.83
CA ASN A 101 -6.88 5.76 1.79
C ASN A 101 -7.54 4.39 2.07
N TRP A 102 -8.83 4.23 1.87
CA TRP A 102 -9.49 2.95 2.18
C TRP A 102 -8.79 1.76 1.50
N TRP A 103 -8.63 1.84 0.19
CA TRP A 103 -8.00 0.75 -0.56
C TRP A 103 -6.48 0.76 -0.48
N ALA A 104 -5.87 1.91 -0.23
CA ALA A 104 -4.45 2.00 0.09
C ALA A 104 -4.13 1.26 1.41
N ALA A 105 -4.99 1.38 2.43
CA ALA A 105 -4.86 0.63 3.68
C ALA A 105 -5.07 -0.88 3.48
N TYR A 106 -6.00 -1.27 2.59
CA TYR A 106 -6.18 -2.66 2.19
C TYR A 106 -4.92 -3.20 1.50
N ALA A 107 -4.36 -2.47 0.54
CA ALA A 107 -3.13 -2.85 -0.14
C ALA A 107 -1.97 -3.00 0.87
N LEU A 108 -1.80 -2.05 1.80
CA LEU A 108 -0.79 -2.13 2.87
C LEU A 108 -0.94 -3.43 3.68
N TRP A 109 -2.18 -3.81 4.01
CA TRP A 109 -2.45 -5.05 4.73
C TRP A 109 -2.05 -6.29 3.91
N VAL A 110 -2.38 -6.33 2.60
CA VAL A 110 -1.97 -7.44 1.72
C VAL A 110 -0.44 -7.54 1.66
N PHE A 111 0.27 -6.41 1.50
CA PHE A 111 1.74 -6.39 1.55
C PHE A 111 2.28 -6.97 2.85
N THR A 112 1.62 -6.68 3.98
CA THR A 112 1.99 -7.21 5.29
C THR A 112 1.77 -8.72 5.40
N LEU A 113 0.70 -9.28 4.80
CA LEU A 113 0.47 -10.74 4.73
C LEU A 113 1.63 -11.48 4.05
N PHE A 114 2.19 -10.89 3.00
CA PHE A 114 3.37 -11.43 2.30
C PHE A 114 4.70 -10.99 2.92
N GLY A 115 4.66 -10.32 4.08
CA GLY A 115 5.83 -9.92 4.85
C GLY A 115 6.71 -8.89 4.15
N HIS A 116 6.16 -8.02 3.29
CA HIS A 116 6.93 -6.87 2.78
C HIS A 116 7.17 -5.90 3.93
N GLU A 117 8.43 -5.72 4.33
CA GLU A 117 8.76 -5.06 5.60
C GLU A 117 8.56 -3.55 5.56
N ASP A 118 9.03 -2.87 4.50
CA ASP A 118 9.00 -1.42 4.40
C ASP A 118 7.87 -0.94 3.48
N VAL A 119 6.65 -1.06 4.00
CA VAL A 119 5.44 -0.52 3.37
C VAL A 119 4.83 0.54 4.26
N ARG A 120 4.55 1.72 3.68
CA ARG A 120 4.11 2.93 4.37
C ARG A 120 2.85 3.49 3.72
N LEU A 121 2.05 4.22 4.48
CA LEU A 121 0.85 4.91 4.03
C LEU A 121 1.09 6.42 3.98
N LEU A 122 0.69 7.07 2.90
CA LEU A 122 0.71 8.52 2.79
C LEU A 122 -0.41 9.12 3.65
N ASP A 123 -0.05 9.87 4.70
CA ASP A 123 -1.02 10.54 5.57
C ASP A 123 -1.90 11.52 4.80
N GLY A 124 -3.22 11.29 4.85
CA GLY A 124 -4.23 12.07 4.15
C GLY A 124 -4.44 11.69 2.68
N GLY A 125 -3.62 10.79 2.12
CA GLY A 125 -3.80 10.21 0.80
C GLY A 125 -3.93 11.23 -0.33
N ARG A 126 -4.68 10.85 -1.36
CA ARG A 126 -4.94 11.68 -2.53
C ARG A 126 -5.57 13.03 -2.18
N ALA A 127 -6.56 13.01 -1.28
CA ALA A 127 -7.29 14.22 -0.91
C ALA A 127 -6.40 15.31 -0.30
N LYS A 128 -5.43 14.93 0.55
CA LYS A 128 -4.50 15.88 1.15
C LYS A 128 -3.48 16.40 0.15
N TRP A 129 -2.97 15.54 -0.73
CA TRP A 129 -2.06 15.94 -1.81
C TRP A 129 -2.69 17.02 -2.69
N GLU A 130 -3.95 16.83 -3.06
CA GLU A 130 -4.75 17.79 -3.84
C GLU A 130 -5.03 19.09 -3.07
N ALA A 131 -5.46 18.97 -1.81
CA ALA A 131 -5.76 20.14 -0.97
C ALA A 131 -4.54 21.04 -0.74
N GLU A 132 -3.33 20.48 -0.76
CA GLU A 132 -2.07 21.23 -0.68
C GLU A 132 -1.61 21.78 -2.04
N GLY A 133 -2.38 21.54 -3.11
CA GLY A 133 -2.06 22.03 -4.45
C GLY A 133 -0.80 21.39 -5.05
N ARG A 134 -0.44 20.18 -4.61
CA ARG A 134 0.71 19.46 -5.12
C ARG A 134 0.45 18.90 -6.52
N PRO A 135 1.47 18.83 -7.39
CA PRO A 135 1.27 18.44 -8.78
C PRO A 135 0.97 16.96 -8.95
N TYR A 136 0.20 16.66 -10.00
CA TYR A 136 0.02 15.35 -10.58
C TYR A 136 0.59 15.33 -12.00
N THR A 137 0.90 14.14 -12.47
CA THR A 137 1.21 13.85 -13.87
C THR A 137 0.21 12.86 -14.44
N THR A 138 0.10 12.84 -15.77
CA THR A 138 -0.62 11.80 -16.51
C THR A 138 0.34 10.93 -17.33
N ASP A 139 1.65 11.14 -17.16
CA ASP A 139 2.66 10.35 -17.86
C ASP A 139 2.67 8.92 -17.29
N PRO A 140 2.45 7.91 -18.14
CA PRO A 140 2.39 6.54 -17.65
C PRO A 140 3.75 6.11 -17.11
N GLU A 141 3.76 5.62 -15.88
CA GLU A 141 4.97 5.05 -15.31
C GLU A 141 5.20 3.62 -15.81
N SER A 142 6.41 3.34 -16.24
CA SER A 142 6.87 2.01 -16.59
C SER A 142 8.16 1.71 -15.84
N ALA A 143 8.07 0.96 -14.77
CA ALA A 143 9.26 0.45 -14.10
C ALA A 143 9.82 -0.77 -14.87
N PRO A 144 11.14 -0.95 -14.93
CA PRO A 144 11.71 -2.19 -15.44
C PRO A 144 11.27 -3.35 -14.54
N THR A 145 10.89 -4.47 -15.17
CA THR A 145 10.57 -5.68 -14.40
C THR A 145 11.79 -6.15 -13.62
N VAL A 146 11.57 -6.44 -12.34
CA VAL A 146 12.60 -6.96 -11.43
C VAL A 146 12.17 -8.29 -10.82
N ASP A 147 13.10 -9.00 -10.18
CA ASP A 147 12.79 -10.21 -9.46
C ASP A 147 12.26 -9.89 -8.06
N TYR A 148 11.11 -10.47 -7.71
CA TYR A 148 10.56 -10.46 -6.37
C TYR A 148 10.40 -11.91 -5.89
N PRO A 149 10.92 -12.28 -4.72
CA PRO A 149 10.87 -13.67 -4.26
C PRO A 149 9.42 -14.08 -3.95
N VAL A 150 9.06 -15.30 -4.35
CA VAL A 150 7.79 -15.91 -3.97
C VAL A 150 7.82 -16.18 -2.47
N VAL A 151 6.85 -15.64 -1.75
CA VAL A 151 6.65 -15.85 -0.31
C VAL A 151 5.21 -16.22 -0.07
N GLU A 152 4.98 -17.29 0.68
CA GLU A 152 3.64 -17.62 1.12
C GLU A 152 3.15 -16.60 2.14
N ARG A 153 1.90 -16.19 2.01
CA ARG A 153 1.29 -15.26 2.96
C ARG A 153 1.19 -15.87 4.35
N ASN A 154 1.34 -15.05 5.37
CA ASN A 154 1.17 -15.44 6.75
C ASN A 154 -0.09 -14.79 7.34
N ASP A 155 -1.19 -15.51 7.33
CA ASP A 155 -2.50 -15.03 7.80
C ASP A 155 -2.58 -14.95 9.33
N ALA A 156 -1.88 -15.84 10.03
CA ALA A 156 -2.05 -16.05 11.47
C ALA A 156 -1.92 -14.80 12.37
N PRO A 157 -1.00 -13.86 12.13
CA PRO A 157 -0.85 -12.69 13.02
C PRO A 157 -1.93 -11.61 12.86
N ILE A 158 -2.51 -11.48 11.66
CA ILE A 158 -3.28 -10.28 11.29
C ILE A 158 -4.62 -10.58 10.59
N ARG A 159 -5.01 -11.86 10.48
CA ARG A 159 -6.29 -12.26 9.89
C ARG A 159 -7.05 -13.16 10.86
N ALA A 160 -8.31 -12.87 11.08
CA ALA A 160 -9.22 -13.73 11.83
C ALA A 160 -10.27 -14.33 10.89
N PHE A 161 -10.44 -15.64 10.94
CA PHE A 161 -11.50 -16.35 10.24
C PHE A 161 -12.75 -16.44 11.12
N LYS A 162 -13.86 -16.92 10.55
CA LYS A 162 -15.14 -17.01 11.23
C LYS A 162 -15.02 -17.73 12.59
N ASP A 163 -14.31 -18.85 12.63
CA ASP A 163 -14.20 -19.65 13.85
C ASP A 163 -13.36 -18.94 14.92
N ASP A 164 -12.34 -18.18 14.51
CA ASP A 164 -11.55 -17.33 15.41
C ASP A 164 -12.44 -16.25 16.03
N VAL A 165 -13.24 -15.56 15.20
CA VAL A 165 -14.19 -14.54 15.68
C VAL A 165 -15.22 -15.14 16.63
N VAL A 166 -15.76 -16.33 16.32
CA VAL A 166 -16.74 -17.03 17.19
C VAL A 166 -16.10 -17.41 18.52
N ALA A 167 -14.86 -17.88 18.52
CA ALA A 167 -14.13 -18.25 19.75
C ALA A 167 -13.83 -17.04 20.65
N HIS A 168 -13.78 -15.82 20.09
CA HIS A 168 -13.48 -14.58 20.80
C HIS A 168 -14.71 -13.67 21.00
N LEU A 169 -15.93 -14.22 20.86
CA LEU A 169 -17.14 -13.47 21.21
C LEU A 169 -17.12 -13.12 22.70
N GLY A 170 -17.17 -11.83 23.00
CA GLY A 170 -17.02 -11.28 24.36
C GLY A 170 -15.74 -10.49 24.58
N ASP A 171 -14.74 -10.67 23.73
CA ASP A 171 -13.58 -9.79 23.66
C ASP A 171 -13.92 -8.53 22.87
N PRO A 172 -13.10 -7.46 22.96
CA PRO A 172 -13.31 -6.25 22.17
C PRO A 172 -13.25 -6.54 20.67
N LEU A 173 -14.39 -6.41 19.99
CA LEU A 173 -14.51 -6.51 18.53
C LEU A 173 -14.98 -5.18 17.97
N ILE A 174 -14.29 -4.68 16.96
CA ILE A 174 -14.65 -3.44 16.26
C ILE A 174 -15.07 -3.77 14.84
N ASP A 175 -16.34 -3.50 14.51
CA ASP A 175 -16.85 -3.60 13.15
C ASP A 175 -16.73 -2.23 12.47
N VAL A 176 -15.88 -2.13 11.46
CA VAL A 176 -15.64 -0.89 10.70
C VAL A 176 -16.45 -0.81 9.41
N ARG A 177 -17.33 -1.77 9.14
CA ARG A 177 -18.21 -1.75 7.97
C ARG A 177 -19.29 -0.67 8.14
N SER A 178 -19.68 -0.03 7.03
CA SER A 178 -20.79 0.92 6.97
C SER A 178 -22.15 0.23 6.96
#